data_8cc1dca0ed8921d7fb9326937139aa68
#
_entry.id   8cc1dca0ed8921d7fb9326937139aa68
#
_cell.length_a   1.000
_cell.length_b   1.000
_cell.length_c   1.000
_cell.angle_alpha   90.00
_cell.angle_beta   90.00
_cell.angle_gamma   90.00
#
_symmetry.space_group_name_H-M   'P 1'
#
loop_
_entity.id
_entity.type
_entity.pdbx_description
1 polymer ?
#
loop_
_entity_poly.entity_id
_entity_poly.type
_entity_poly.pdbx_seq_one_letter_code
_entity_poly.pdbx_strand_id
1 'polypeptide(L)'
;YLDDLIARFGIGFPTTKIFSDYARITLPDIQPIENPDLALFAFMEREEILFRTLEKHIIGERLSQGFDGDVESFISFSLSVQNRRKSRAGLAFENHLEYIFRILGIKYDRTAVTENKSKPDFLFPGKEEYHDPVFNPLNLTMLGVKSSCKDRWRQVLSEADRIDEKHLLTLEAAISVNQTNEMQSKNLQLVVPQKIHSSYTREQQSWIIDVSSFTEIVKDRQKTAGIKI
;
A
#
# COMPACT_ATOMS: atom_id res chain seq x y z
N TYR A 1 20.80 -14.78 2.57
CA TYR A 1 19.35 -14.67 2.28
C TYR A 1 18.87 -15.68 1.24
N LEU A 2 19.66 -15.97 0.16
CA LEU A 2 19.17 -16.87 -0.90
C LEU A 2 18.94 -18.28 -0.36
N ASP A 3 19.88 -18.83 0.39
CA ASP A 3 19.79 -20.17 0.96
C ASP A 3 18.57 -20.30 1.90
N ASP A 4 18.33 -19.28 2.73
CA ASP A 4 17.15 -19.22 3.62
C ASP A 4 15.84 -19.16 2.82
N LEU A 5 15.82 -18.37 1.72
CA LEU A 5 14.67 -18.27 0.84
C LEU A 5 14.36 -19.58 0.13
N ILE A 6 15.40 -20.26 -0.38
CA ILE A 6 15.27 -21.56 -1.04
C ILE A 6 14.83 -22.64 -0.04
N ALA A 7 15.43 -22.67 1.14
CA ALA A 7 15.07 -23.63 2.19
C ALA A 7 13.60 -23.48 2.61
N ARG A 8 13.07 -22.24 2.63
CA ARG A 8 11.72 -21.95 3.07
C ARG A 8 10.68 -22.07 1.96
N PHE A 9 10.97 -21.60 0.76
CA PHE A 9 9.99 -21.45 -0.34
C PHE A 9 10.26 -22.37 -1.53
N GLY A 10 11.40 -23.05 -1.56
CA GLY A 10 11.80 -23.88 -2.69
C GLY A 10 12.11 -23.05 -3.94
N ILE A 11 11.79 -23.60 -5.11
CA ILE A 11 12.03 -22.98 -6.41
C ILE A 11 10.83 -22.21 -6.96
N GLY A 12 9.81 -21.94 -6.13
CA GLY A 12 8.58 -21.24 -6.51
C GLY A 12 8.41 -19.91 -5.80
N PHE A 13 7.53 -19.06 -6.34
CA PHE A 13 7.13 -17.83 -5.66
C PHE A 13 6.02 -18.13 -4.64
N PRO A 14 6.21 -17.82 -3.36
CA PRO A 14 5.12 -17.89 -2.38
C PRO A 14 4.05 -16.83 -2.67
N THR A 15 2.89 -16.94 -2.03
CA THR A 15 1.89 -15.86 -2.07
C THR A 15 2.48 -14.59 -1.47
N THR A 16 2.06 -13.43 -1.97
CA THR A 16 2.57 -12.15 -1.47
C THR A 16 2.33 -11.98 0.03
N LYS A 17 1.21 -12.48 0.56
CA LYS A 17 0.92 -12.42 2.00
C LYS A 17 1.97 -13.15 2.83
N ILE A 18 2.28 -14.41 2.47
CA ILE A 18 3.31 -15.22 3.15
C ILE A 18 4.68 -14.55 3.04
N PHE A 19 4.97 -13.96 1.89
CA PHE A 19 6.25 -13.31 1.65
C PHE A 19 6.39 -12.01 2.45
N SER A 20 5.30 -11.22 2.52
CA SER A 20 5.24 -10.01 3.36
C SER A 20 5.42 -10.34 4.84
N ASP A 21 4.79 -11.43 5.33
CA ASP A 21 4.96 -11.90 6.71
C ASP A 21 6.43 -12.28 6.98
N TYR A 22 7.05 -12.99 6.04
CA TYR A 22 8.47 -13.36 6.16
C TYR A 22 9.39 -12.15 6.16
N ALA A 23 9.16 -11.18 5.27
CA ALA A 23 9.95 -9.96 5.23
C ALA A 23 9.96 -9.22 6.58
N ARG A 24 8.79 -9.12 7.24
CA ARG A 24 8.67 -8.50 8.58
C ARG A 24 9.43 -9.27 9.66
N ILE A 25 9.35 -10.61 9.66
CA ILE A 25 10.07 -11.45 10.63
C ILE A 25 11.59 -11.24 10.55
N THR A 26 12.12 -10.89 9.38
CA THR A 26 13.56 -10.60 9.21
C THR A 26 13.98 -9.21 9.72
N LEU A 27 13.05 -8.44 10.27
CA LEU A 27 13.27 -7.10 10.83
C LEU A 27 12.65 -6.99 12.25
N PRO A 28 13.13 -7.78 13.22
CA PRO A 28 12.52 -7.88 14.55
C PRO A 28 12.58 -6.56 15.35
N ASP A 29 13.54 -5.70 15.04
CA ASP A 29 13.78 -4.45 15.76
C ASP A 29 12.87 -3.29 15.27
N ILE A 30 12.12 -3.50 14.18
CA ILE A 30 11.22 -2.48 13.64
C ILE A 30 9.87 -2.55 14.36
N GLN A 31 9.54 -1.49 15.08
CA GLN A 31 8.31 -1.38 15.88
C GLN A 31 7.33 -0.38 15.26
N PRO A 32 6.22 -0.85 14.64
CA PRO A 32 5.22 0.05 14.04
C PRO A 32 4.54 1.01 15.03
N ILE A 33 4.47 0.63 16.30
CA ILE A 33 3.89 1.48 17.36
C ILE A 33 4.71 2.75 17.56
N GLU A 34 6.04 2.64 17.49
CA GLU A 34 6.94 3.77 17.69
C GLU A 34 6.99 4.70 16.48
N ASN A 35 7.05 4.09 15.28
CA ASN A 35 7.13 4.85 14.03
C ASN A 35 6.55 4.06 12.85
N PRO A 36 5.27 4.27 12.52
CA PRO A 36 4.62 3.57 11.41
C PRO A 36 5.20 3.93 10.03
N ASP A 37 5.73 5.14 9.84
CA ASP A 37 6.41 5.58 8.61
C ASP A 37 7.69 4.81 8.37
N LEU A 38 8.54 4.73 9.39
CA LEU A 38 9.78 3.97 9.33
C LEU A 38 9.48 2.47 9.10
N ALA A 39 8.49 1.94 9.82
CA ALA A 39 8.12 0.54 9.71
C ALA A 39 7.64 0.20 8.30
N LEU A 40 6.73 0.98 7.75
CA LEU A 40 6.24 0.77 6.38
C LEU A 40 7.37 0.78 5.37
N PHE A 41 8.25 1.78 5.45
CA PHE A 41 9.36 1.93 4.52
C PHE A 41 10.35 0.75 4.63
N ALA A 42 10.73 0.39 5.85
CA ALA A 42 11.66 -0.72 6.10
C ALA A 42 11.11 -2.07 5.63
N PHE A 43 9.81 -2.33 5.86
CA PHE A 43 9.15 -3.54 5.42
C PHE A 43 9.10 -3.64 3.89
N MET A 44 8.73 -2.55 3.21
CA MET A 44 8.69 -2.50 1.75
C MET A 44 10.08 -2.70 1.13
N GLU A 45 11.09 -2.01 1.66
CA GLU A 45 12.48 -2.13 1.19
C GLU A 45 13.03 -3.55 1.40
N ARG A 46 12.79 -4.13 2.58
CA ARG A 46 13.20 -5.49 2.89
C ARG A 46 12.53 -6.51 1.98
N GLU A 47 11.22 -6.40 1.79
CA GLU A 47 10.50 -7.32 0.91
C GLU A 47 10.99 -7.21 -0.54
N GLU A 48 11.28 -6.01 -1.02
CA GLU A 48 11.83 -5.83 -2.37
C GLU A 48 13.21 -6.49 -2.52
N ILE A 49 14.11 -6.34 -1.55
CA ILE A 49 15.43 -6.98 -1.55
C ILE A 49 15.30 -8.51 -1.59
N LEU A 50 14.48 -9.06 -0.71
CA LEU A 50 14.25 -10.51 -0.64
C LEU A 50 13.61 -11.05 -1.92
N PHE A 51 12.60 -10.33 -2.44
CA PHE A 51 11.93 -10.71 -3.67
C PHE A 51 12.88 -10.70 -4.87
N ARG A 52 13.69 -9.65 -5.03
CA ARG A 52 14.67 -9.58 -6.12
C ARG A 52 15.71 -10.69 -6.06
N THR A 53 16.09 -11.06 -4.84
CA THR A 53 17.04 -12.18 -4.61
C THR A 53 16.41 -13.51 -5.08
N LEU A 54 15.19 -13.80 -4.65
CA LEU A 54 14.46 -15.00 -5.05
C LEU A 54 14.12 -14.99 -6.55
N GLU A 55 13.66 -13.86 -7.07
CA GLU A 55 13.32 -13.70 -8.49
C GLU A 55 14.55 -13.97 -9.37
N LYS A 56 15.71 -13.42 -9.03
CA LYS A 56 16.94 -13.64 -9.79
C LYS A 56 17.30 -15.13 -9.89
N HIS A 57 17.07 -15.88 -8.82
CA HIS A 57 17.29 -17.33 -8.80
C HIS A 57 16.31 -18.05 -9.71
N ILE A 58 15.00 -17.85 -9.49
CA ILE A 58 13.93 -18.56 -10.23
C ILE A 58 13.93 -18.20 -11.72
N ILE A 59 14.07 -16.92 -12.04
CA ILE A 59 14.01 -16.43 -13.43
C ILE A 59 15.33 -16.69 -14.15
N GLY A 60 16.45 -16.67 -13.44
CA GLY A 60 17.78 -16.89 -14.01
C GLY A 60 17.92 -18.23 -14.72
N GLU A 61 17.39 -19.30 -14.15
CA GLU A 61 17.35 -20.61 -14.80
C GLU A 61 16.66 -20.58 -16.15
N ARG A 62 15.45 -20.00 -16.20
CA ARG A 62 14.68 -19.90 -17.46
C ARG A 62 15.38 -19.03 -18.51
N LEU A 63 16.01 -17.93 -18.07
CA LEU A 63 16.80 -17.08 -18.97
C LEU A 63 18.02 -17.79 -19.54
N SER A 64 18.69 -18.63 -18.74
CA SER A 64 19.86 -19.41 -19.17
C SER A 64 19.49 -20.50 -20.19
N GLN A 65 18.29 -21.07 -20.09
CA GLN A 65 17.76 -22.03 -21.08
C GLN A 65 17.46 -21.37 -22.43
N GLY A 66 17.19 -20.05 -22.42
CA GLY A 66 16.82 -19.31 -23.63
C GLY A 66 15.42 -19.62 -24.16
N PHE A 67 15.15 -19.17 -25.37
CA PHE A 67 13.84 -19.29 -26.03
C PHE A 67 13.95 -19.87 -27.45
N ASP A 68 15.10 -20.39 -27.84
CA ASP A 68 15.35 -21.03 -29.13
C ASP A 68 14.88 -20.23 -30.36
N GLY A 69 14.92 -18.90 -30.26
CA GLY A 69 14.44 -17.98 -31.28
C GLY A 69 12.92 -17.75 -31.29
N ASP A 70 12.17 -18.34 -30.36
CA ASP A 70 10.73 -18.13 -30.21
C ASP A 70 10.46 -16.77 -29.53
N VAL A 71 10.19 -15.76 -30.35
CA VAL A 71 9.93 -14.38 -29.95
C VAL A 71 8.66 -14.27 -29.10
N GLU A 72 7.60 -15.00 -29.43
CA GLU A 72 6.31 -14.94 -28.72
C GLU A 72 6.46 -15.52 -27.30
N SER A 73 7.17 -16.63 -27.15
CA SER A 73 7.48 -17.20 -25.84
C SER A 73 8.31 -16.24 -24.99
N PHE A 74 9.29 -15.54 -25.57
CA PHE A 74 10.07 -14.52 -24.85
C PHE A 74 9.21 -13.34 -24.39
N ILE A 75 8.36 -12.81 -25.29
CA ILE A 75 7.47 -11.68 -24.97
C ILE A 75 6.49 -12.09 -23.85
N SER A 76 5.83 -13.25 -23.99
CA SER A 76 4.89 -13.76 -23.00
C SER A 76 5.55 -13.94 -21.63
N PHE A 77 6.74 -14.53 -21.59
CA PHE A 77 7.52 -14.68 -20.36
C PHE A 77 7.88 -13.33 -19.75
N SER A 78 8.40 -12.39 -20.54
CA SER A 78 8.77 -11.05 -20.09
C SER A 78 7.57 -10.31 -19.49
N LEU A 79 6.41 -10.35 -20.13
CA LEU A 79 5.17 -9.77 -19.62
C LEU A 79 4.73 -10.42 -18.30
N SER A 80 4.86 -11.74 -18.17
CA SER A 80 4.52 -12.46 -16.94
C SER A 80 5.36 -12.00 -15.75
N VAL A 81 6.67 -11.82 -15.97
CA VAL A 81 7.60 -11.29 -14.95
C VAL A 81 7.22 -9.87 -14.53
N GLN A 82 6.97 -8.99 -15.51
CA GLN A 82 6.58 -7.60 -15.23
C GLN A 82 5.25 -7.51 -14.49
N ASN A 83 4.25 -8.30 -14.88
CA ASN A 83 2.95 -8.31 -14.23
C ASN A 83 3.05 -8.83 -12.79
N ARG A 84 3.86 -9.87 -12.55
CA ARG A 84 4.15 -10.36 -11.19
C ARG A 84 4.76 -9.28 -10.32
N ARG A 85 5.77 -8.55 -10.80
CA ARG A 85 6.40 -7.45 -10.07
C ARG A 85 5.40 -6.37 -9.67
N LYS A 86 4.56 -5.93 -10.62
CA LYS A 86 3.53 -4.90 -10.38
C LYS A 86 2.49 -5.36 -9.36
N SER A 87 1.93 -6.55 -9.57
CA SER A 87 0.89 -7.11 -8.68
C SER A 87 1.44 -7.32 -7.27
N ARG A 88 2.63 -7.91 -7.15
CA ARG A 88 3.27 -8.13 -5.85
C ARG A 88 3.51 -6.81 -5.12
N ALA A 89 4.07 -5.81 -5.78
CA ALA A 89 4.39 -4.54 -5.12
C ALA A 89 3.14 -3.85 -4.53
N GLY A 90 2.01 -3.88 -5.25
CA GLY A 90 0.74 -3.35 -4.74
C GLY A 90 0.23 -4.15 -3.53
N LEU A 91 0.16 -5.48 -3.64
CA LEU A 91 -0.29 -6.34 -2.56
C LEU A 91 0.63 -6.29 -1.32
N ALA A 92 1.96 -6.21 -1.51
CA ALA A 92 2.92 -6.05 -0.42
C ALA A 92 2.66 -4.75 0.36
N PHE A 93 2.42 -3.66 -0.35
CA PHE A 93 2.13 -2.37 0.24
C PHE A 93 0.89 -2.44 1.14
N GLU A 94 -0.20 -3.00 0.61
CA GLU A 94 -1.43 -3.20 1.39
C GLU A 94 -1.22 -4.16 2.58
N ASN A 95 -0.46 -5.26 2.42
CA ASN A 95 -0.20 -6.22 3.49
C ASN A 95 0.62 -5.61 4.65
N HIS A 96 1.58 -4.75 4.35
CA HIS A 96 2.35 -4.06 5.39
C HIS A 96 1.52 -3.01 6.12
N LEU A 97 0.66 -2.28 5.40
CA LEU A 97 -0.29 -1.35 6.01
C LEU A 97 -1.30 -2.07 6.91
N GLU A 98 -1.87 -3.17 6.43
CA GLU A 98 -2.78 -4.01 7.24
C GLU A 98 -2.11 -4.46 8.54
N TYR A 99 -0.85 -4.89 8.48
CA TYR A 99 -0.09 -5.25 9.66
C TYR A 99 0.09 -4.07 10.63
N ILE A 100 0.45 -2.89 10.11
CA ILE A 100 0.62 -1.67 10.90
C ILE A 100 -0.69 -1.28 11.58
N PHE A 101 -1.80 -1.23 10.85
CA PHE A 101 -3.12 -0.88 11.40
C PHE A 101 -3.56 -1.84 12.49
N ARG A 102 -3.32 -3.14 12.29
CA ARG A 102 -3.61 -4.17 13.30
C ARG A 102 -2.80 -3.98 14.58
N ILE A 103 -1.50 -3.70 14.47
CA ILE A 103 -0.62 -3.46 15.63
C ILE A 103 -1.01 -2.18 16.37
N LEU A 104 -1.49 -1.17 15.65
CA LEU A 104 -1.97 0.09 16.23
C LEU A 104 -3.38 0.00 16.81
N GLY A 105 -4.04 -1.16 16.74
CA GLY A 105 -5.40 -1.38 17.24
C GLY A 105 -6.50 -0.70 16.41
N ILE A 106 -6.19 -0.23 15.21
CA ILE A 106 -7.13 0.46 14.33
C ILE A 106 -8.11 -0.55 13.72
N LYS A 107 -9.42 -0.30 13.84
CA LYS A 107 -10.47 -1.10 13.18
C LYS A 107 -10.56 -0.70 11.71
N TYR A 108 -10.61 -1.69 10.81
CA TYR A 108 -10.73 -1.46 9.37
C TYR A 108 -11.38 -2.64 8.65
N ASP A 109 -11.88 -2.41 7.45
CA ASP A 109 -12.16 -3.43 6.44
C ASP A 109 -11.35 -3.17 5.17
N ARG A 110 -10.84 -4.25 4.55
CA ARG A 110 -10.19 -4.19 3.23
C ARG A 110 -11.17 -4.49 2.13
N THR A 111 -11.05 -3.78 1.01
CA THR A 111 -11.83 -4.04 -0.21
C THR A 111 -13.35 -4.11 0.02
N ALA A 112 -13.85 -3.39 1.03
CA ALA A 112 -15.28 -3.29 1.31
C ALA A 112 -16.01 -2.69 0.10
N VAL A 113 -17.17 -3.26 -0.25
CA VAL A 113 -17.96 -2.74 -1.36
C VAL A 113 -18.69 -1.47 -0.92
N THR A 114 -18.51 -0.40 -1.67
CA THR A 114 -19.23 0.88 -1.54
C THR A 114 -20.10 1.12 -2.78
N GLU A 115 -20.52 2.38 -3.01
CA GLU A 115 -21.37 2.77 -4.13
C GLU A 115 -20.70 2.37 -5.47
N ASN A 116 -21.53 2.10 -6.47
CA ASN A 116 -21.11 1.73 -7.83
C ASN A 116 -20.17 0.49 -7.89
N LYS A 117 -20.24 -0.38 -6.86
CA LYS A 117 -19.35 -1.55 -6.70
C LYS A 117 -17.87 -1.17 -6.55
N SER A 118 -17.59 0.07 -6.18
CA SER A 118 -16.24 0.52 -5.83
C SER A 118 -15.74 -0.21 -4.60
N LYS A 119 -14.42 -0.35 -4.50
CA LYS A 119 -13.78 -1.08 -3.41
C LYS A 119 -12.52 -0.33 -2.97
N PRO A 120 -12.66 0.63 -2.05
CA PRO A 120 -11.49 1.28 -1.46
C PRO A 120 -10.55 0.23 -0.85
N ASP A 121 -9.25 0.47 -0.93
CA ASP A 121 -8.25 -0.47 -0.42
C ASP A 121 -8.44 -0.69 1.08
N PHE A 122 -8.75 0.39 1.84
CA PHE A 122 -9.14 0.33 3.26
C PHE A 122 -10.29 1.28 3.57
N LEU A 123 -11.19 0.84 4.44
CA LEU A 123 -12.33 1.59 4.95
C LEU A 123 -12.33 1.54 6.49
N PHE A 124 -12.44 2.68 7.15
CA PHE A 124 -12.39 2.81 8.60
C PHE A 124 -13.67 3.45 9.14
N PRO A 125 -14.23 2.93 10.23
CA PRO A 125 -13.85 1.74 10.99
C PRO A 125 -14.12 0.45 10.23
N GLY A 126 -15.11 0.45 9.28
CA GLY A 126 -15.42 -0.70 8.47
C GLY A 126 -16.71 -0.53 7.65
N LYS A 127 -17.10 -1.61 6.97
CA LYS A 127 -18.28 -1.64 6.09
C LYS A 127 -19.60 -1.50 6.86
N GLU A 128 -19.65 -2.01 8.09
CA GLU A 128 -20.86 -1.97 8.92
C GLU A 128 -21.22 -0.52 9.24
N GLU A 129 -20.27 0.25 9.75
CA GLU A 129 -20.42 1.67 10.05
C GLU A 129 -20.62 2.49 8.78
N TYR A 130 -19.96 2.12 7.69
CA TYR A 130 -20.13 2.81 6.41
C TYR A 130 -21.55 2.68 5.87
N HIS A 131 -22.19 1.52 6.00
CA HIS A 131 -23.56 1.30 5.52
C HIS A 131 -24.65 1.66 6.54
N ASP A 132 -24.28 1.95 7.78
CA ASP A 132 -25.24 2.43 8.79
C ASP A 132 -25.59 3.91 8.52
N PRO A 133 -26.85 4.23 8.16
CA PRO A 133 -27.25 5.61 7.87
C PRO A 133 -27.22 6.54 9.11
N VAL A 134 -27.21 5.97 10.32
CA VAL A 134 -27.14 6.72 11.58
C VAL A 134 -25.70 7.05 11.96
N PHE A 135 -24.73 6.30 11.47
CA PHE A 135 -23.33 6.56 11.76
C PHE A 135 -22.86 7.88 11.15
N ASN A 136 -22.21 8.70 11.98
CA ASN A 136 -21.75 10.03 11.56
C ASN A 136 -20.65 9.91 10.47
N PRO A 137 -20.87 10.42 9.23
CA PRO A 137 -19.90 10.35 8.15
C PRO A 137 -18.53 10.99 8.48
N LEU A 138 -18.49 11.98 9.37
CA LEU A 138 -17.26 12.64 9.80
C LEU A 138 -16.31 11.69 10.55
N ASN A 139 -16.83 10.59 11.09
CA ASN A 139 -16.04 9.55 11.75
C ASN A 139 -15.64 8.40 10.80
N LEU A 140 -16.09 8.45 9.55
CA LEU A 140 -15.64 7.55 8.51
C LEU A 140 -14.32 8.04 7.88
N THR A 141 -13.48 7.11 7.48
CA THR A 141 -12.27 7.42 6.70
C THR A 141 -12.08 6.33 5.65
N MET A 142 -11.57 6.70 4.49
CA MET A 142 -11.13 5.75 3.48
C MET A 142 -9.69 6.03 3.10
N LEU A 143 -8.97 4.99 2.67
CA LEU A 143 -7.62 5.09 2.15
C LEU A 143 -7.50 4.30 0.87
N GLY A 144 -7.18 4.99 -0.22
CA GLY A 144 -6.66 4.37 -1.43
C GLY A 144 -5.15 4.16 -1.31
N VAL A 145 -4.63 3.05 -1.82
CA VAL A 145 -3.21 2.70 -1.75
C VAL A 145 -2.67 2.48 -3.15
N LYS A 146 -1.74 3.30 -3.58
CA LYS A 146 -1.14 3.20 -4.91
C LYS A 146 0.37 3.35 -4.82
N SER A 147 1.12 2.30 -5.14
CA SER A 147 2.59 2.37 -5.18
C SER A 147 3.11 3.44 -6.14
N SER A 148 2.33 3.76 -7.19
CA SER A 148 2.58 4.84 -8.11
C SER A 148 1.25 5.50 -8.48
N CYS A 149 1.19 6.82 -8.35
CA CYS A 149 -0.02 7.60 -8.57
C CYS A 149 -0.38 7.76 -10.02
N LYS A 150 0.51 8.34 -10.84
CA LYS A 150 0.19 8.77 -12.21
C LYS A 150 -1.25 9.29 -12.29
N ASP A 151 -2.05 8.77 -13.23
CA ASP A 151 -3.46 9.14 -13.37
C ASP A 151 -4.42 8.30 -12.51
N ARG A 152 -3.92 7.27 -11.81
CA ARG A 152 -4.77 6.35 -11.03
C ARG A 152 -5.35 6.95 -9.76
N TRP A 153 -4.82 8.07 -9.29
CA TRP A 153 -5.38 8.77 -8.14
C TRP A 153 -6.83 9.25 -8.36
N ARG A 154 -7.21 9.53 -9.63
CA ARG A 154 -8.59 9.93 -9.96
C ARG A 154 -9.62 8.84 -9.71
N GLN A 155 -9.20 7.55 -9.71
CA GLN A 155 -10.09 6.45 -9.38
C GLN A 155 -10.56 6.51 -7.93
N VAL A 156 -9.71 6.98 -7.02
CA VAL A 156 -10.01 7.11 -5.58
C VAL A 156 -11.15 8.12 -5.33
N LEU A 157 -11.30 9.12 -6.20
CA LEU A 157 -12.34 10.14 -6.06
C LEU A 157 -13.76 9.58 -6.19
N SER A 158 -13.95 8.48 -6.92
CA SER A 158 -15.23 7.81 -7.12
C SER A 158 -15.52 6.71 -6.10
N GLU A 159 -14.65 6.52 -5.12
CA GLU A 159 -14.81 5.52 -4.07
C GLU A 159 -15.42 6.14 -2.81
N ALA A 160 -16.27 5.38 -2.10
CA ALA A 160 -16.83 5.76 -0.79
C ALA A 160 -17.50 7.16 -0.79
N ASP A 161 -18.61 7.32 -1.49
CA ASP A 161 -19.31 8.61 -1.71
C ASP A 161 -19.75 9.30 -0.41
N ARG A 162 -19.97 8.56 0.67
CA ARG A 162 -20.29 9.12 2.01
C ARG A 162 -19.14 9.86 2.67
N ILE A 163 -17.93 9.76 2.14
CA ILE A 163 -16.71 10.35 2.71
C ILE A 163 -16.24 11.48 1.80
N ASP A 164 -16.38 12.71 2.27
CA ASP A 164 -16.03 13.90 1.48
C ASP A 164 -14.50 14.05 1.34
N GLU A 165 -13.76 13.93 2.45
CA GLU A 165 -12.31 13.99 2.46
C GLU A 165 -11.74 12.59 2.29
N LYS A 166 -11.15 12.32 1.12
CA LYS A 166 -10.55 11.03 0.79
C LYS A 166 -9.03 11.07 1.02
N HIS A 167 -8.45 9.91 1.29
CA HIS A 167 -7.01 9.80 1.50
C HIS A 167 -6.39 8.85 0.47
N LEU A 168 -5.23 9.23 -0.03
CA LEU A 168 -4.43 8.42 -0.96
C LEU A 168 -3.02 8.27 -0.43
N LEU A 169 -2.62 7.05 -0.12
CA LEU A 169 -1.26 6.74 0.28
C LEU A 169 -0.44 6.27 -0.93
N THR A 170 0.74 6.86 -1.09
CA THR A 170 1.65 6.50 -2.17
C THR A 170 3.11 6.48 -1.74
N LEU A 171 3.91 5.67 -2.46
CA LEU A 171 5.38 5.68 -2.37
C LEU A 171 6.01 6.47 -3.51
N GLU A 172 5.23 7.12 -4.36
CA GLU A 172 5.75 7.89 -5.48
C GLU A 172 6.40 9.18 -4.99
N ALA A 173 7.63 9.38 -5.42
CA ALA A 173 8.37 10.61 -5.14
C ALA A 173 8.04 11.69 -6.18
N ALA A 174 8.11 12.97 -5.77
CA ALA A 174 8.09 14.11 -6.68
C ALA A 174 6.88 14.17 -7.63
N ILE A 175 5.67 13.89 -7.13
CA ILE A 175 4.44 14.17 -7.86
C ILE A 175 4.40 15.67 -8.21
N SER A 176 4.00 16.02 -9.43
CA SER A 176 4.00 17.41 -9.88
C SER A 176 3.09 18.31 -9.04
N VAL A 177 3.48 19.57 -8.88
CA VAL A 177 2.68 20.58 -8.16
C VAL A 177 1.27 20.69 -8.74
N ASN A 178 1.13 20.65 -10.07
CA ASN A 178 -0.19 20.71 -10.71
C ASN A 178 -1.09 19.55 -10.28
N GLN A 179 -0.55 18.32 -10.17
CA GLN A 179 -1.32 17.16 -9.73
C GLN A 179 -1.70 17.26 -8.25
N THR A 180 -0.79 17.71 -7.37
CA THR A 180 -1.11 17.88 -5.95
C THR A 180 -2.12 19.00 -5.72
N ASN A 181 -2.06 20.10 -6.47
CA ASN A 181 -3.06 21.16 -6.42
C ASN A 181 -4.43 20.65 -6.89
N GLU A 182 -4.46 19.82 -7.95
CA GLU A 182 -5.71 19.18 -8.38
C GLU A 182 -6.28 18.24 -7.32
N MET A 183 -5.44 17.40 -6.67
CA MET A 183 -5.86 16.55 -5.56
C MET A 183 -6.46 17.37 -4.42
N GLN A 184 -5.79 18.42 -3.99
CA GLN A 184 -6.26 19.33 -2.94
C GLN A 184 -7.60 19.99 -3.29
N SER A 185 -7.77 20.45 -4.54
CA SER A 185 -9.04 21.04 -5.01
C SER A 185 -10.21 20.04 -5.04
N LYS A 186 -9.93 18.74 -4.98
CA LYS A 186 -10.89 17.63 -4.96
C LYS A 186 -11.04 16.98 -3.58
N ASN A 187 -10.58 17.62 -2.51
CA ASN A 187 -10.61 17.08 -1.15
C ASN A 187 -9.93 15.71 -1.03
N LEU A 188 -8.87 15.47 -1.81
CA LEU A 188 -8.07 14.26 -1.73
C LEU A 188 -6.77 14.57 -0.99
N GLN A 189 -6.67 14.18 0.27
CA GLN A 189 -5.47 14.32 1.07
C GLN A 189 -4.42 13.29 0.65
N LEU A 190 -3.23 13.76 0.26
CA LEU A 190 -2.12 12.89 -0.08
C LEU A 190 -1.37 12.48 1.20
N VAL A 191 -1.19 11.17 1.37
CA VAL A 191 -0.40 10.57 2.44
C VAL A 191 0.90 10.03 1.83
N VAL A 192 2.03 10.44 2.36
CA VAL A 192 3.35 10.03 1.85
C VAL A 192 4.24 9.70 3.04
N PRO A 193 4.94 8.56 3.08
CA PRO A 193 5.87 8.27 4.16
C PRO A 193 6.91 9.38 4.33
N GLN A 194 7.18 9.78 5.57
CA GLN A 194 8.01 10.93 5.91
C GLN A 194 9.38 10.95 5.20
N LYS A 195 9.99 9.78 5.00
CA LYS A 195 11.29 9.64 4.32
C LYS A 195 11.28 10.19 2.88
N ILE A 196 10.11 10.24 2.23
CA ILE A 196 9.97 10.69 0.84
C ILE A 196 9.58 12.17 0.77
N HIS A 197 9.17 12.83 1.86
CA HIS A 197 8.74 14.23 1.87
C HIS A 197 9.76 15.17 1.24
N SER A 198 11.05 14.94 1.42
CA SER A 198 12.12 15.78 0.86
C SER A 198 12.15 15.81 -0.67
N SER A 199 11.46 14.89 -1.35
CA SER A 199 11.33 14.89 -2.81
C SER A 199 10.26 15.88 -3.33
N TYR A 200 9.45 16.42 -2.43
CA TYR A 200 8.37 17.36 -2.74
C TYR A 200 8.83 18.80 -2.45
N THR A 201 8.21 19.78 -3.10
CA THR A 201 8.47 21.21 -2.82
C THR A 201 8.03 21.60 -1.41
N ARG A 202 8.54 22.70 -0.86
CA ARG A 202 8.14 23.17 0.47
C ARG A 202 6.63 23.44 0.58
N GLU A 203 6.02 23.95 -0.48
CA GLU A 203 4.59 24.18 -0.54
C GLU A 203 3.81 22.87 -0.46
N GLN A 204 4.20 21.85 -1.21
CA GLN A 204 3.59 20.53 -1.13
C GLN A 204 3.78 19.89 0.24
N GLN A 205 4.98 19.99 0.84
CA GLN A 205 5.28 19.47 2.16
C GLN A 205 4.40 20.05 3.29
N SER A 206 3.90 21.30 3.13
CA SER A 206 2.98 21.89 4.10
C SER A 206 1.57 21.31 4.06
N TRP A 207 1.24 20.59 2.99
CA TRP A 207 -0.07 19.99 2.76
C TRP A 207 -0.08 18.46 2.87
N ILE A 208 0.93 17.78 2.35
CA ILE A 208 1.03 16.32 2.47
C ILE A 208 1.18 15.91 3.93
N ILE A 209 0.59 14.78 4.30
CA ILE A 209 0.76 14.19 5.63
C ILE A 209 1.54 12.88 5.56
N ASP A 210 2.14 12.48 6.66
CA ASP A 210 2.82 11.20 6.79
C ASP A 210 1.87 10.09 7.29
N VAL A 211 2.36 8.85 7.34
CA VAL A 211 1.57 7.69 7.78
C VAL A 211 1.21 7.83 9.26
N SER A 212 2.11 8.36 10.07
CA SER A 212 1.87 8.60 11.50
C SER A 212 0.69 9.54 11.70
N SER A 213 0.70 10.70 11.04
CA SER A 213 -0.40 11.67 11.07
C SER A 213 -1.72 11.08 10.59
N PHE A 214 -1.69 10.31 9.50
CA PHE A 214 -2.89 9.62 9.00
C PHE A 214 -3.45 8.64 10.05
N THR A 215 -2.60 7.84 10.69
CA THR A 215 -3.08 6.89 11.72
C THR A 215 -3.66 7.57 12.94
N GLU A 216 -3.15 8.73 13.33
CA GLU A 216 -3.73 9.52 14.43
C GLU A 216 -5.10 10.10 14.05
N ILE A 217 -5.29 10.62 12.81
CA ILE A 217 -6.60 11.06 12.32
C ILE A 217 -7.61 9.91 12.43
N VAL A 218 -7.25 8.71 11.97
CA VAL A 218 -8.15 7.55 12.01
C VAL A 218 -8.49 7.16 13.45
N LYS A 219 -7.49 7.11 14.34
CA LYS A 219 -7.70 6.79 15.75
C LYS A 219 -8.63 7.82 16.44
N ASP A 220 -8.43 9.10 16.19
CA ASP A 220 -9.23 10.16 16.80
C ASP A 220 -10.69 10.09 16.31
N ARG A 221 -10.92 9.83 15.03
CA ARG A 221 -12.26 9.60 14.48
C ARG A 221 -12.92 8.37 15.11
N GLN A 222 -12.19 7.27 15.29
CA GLN A 222 -12.70 6.05 15.91
C GLN A 222 -13.00 6.25 17.39
N LYS A 223 -12.13 6.93 18.15
CA LYS A 223 -12.40 7.29 19.55
C LYS A 223 -13.64 8.17 19.69
N THR A 224 -13.78 9.17 18.83
CA THR A 224 -14.96 10.05 18.78
C THR A 224 -16.25 9.27 18.50
N ALA A 225 -16.18 8.22 17.70
CA ALA A 225 -17.29 7.30 17.44
C ALA A 225 -17.53 6.28 18.56
N GLY A 226 -16.74 6.28 19.65
CA GLY A 226 -16.86 5.31 20.74
C GLY A 226 -16.31 3.92 20.44
N ILE A 227 -15.51 3.77 19.38
CA ILE A 227 -14.90 2.51 18.99
C ILE A 227 -13.65 2.29 19.86
N LYS A 228 -13.54 1.10 20.46
CA LYS A 228 -12.36 0.73 21.24
C LYS A 228 -11.18 0.45 20.30
N ILE A 229 -10.07 1.10 20.60
CA ILE A 229 -8.78 0.94 19.93
C ILE A 229 -7.83 0.23 20.87
#